data_fcab619798ad9e318c38d538e8720fc2
#
_entry.id   fcab619798ad9e318c38d538e8720fc2
#
_cell.length_a   1.000
_cell.length_b   1.000
_cell.length_c   1.000
_cell.angle_alpha   90.00
_cell.angle_beta   90.00
_cell.angle_gamma   90.00
#
_symmetry.space_group_name_H-M   'P 1'
#
loop_
_entity.id
_entity.type
_entity.pdbx_description
1 polymer ?
#
loop_
_entity_poly.entity_id
_entity_poly.type
_entity_poly.pdbx_seq_one_letter_code
_entity_poly.pdbx_strand_id
1 'polypeptide(L)'
;MRKLRTIEMNRLSVEEFKEADKLPLIVVLDDVRSLHNVGSVFRSADAFRVEAVYLCGITATPPNAEIHKTALGGEDSVDWRYFERTEDAVEELHRKGVFVYSVEQVEGSTKLQELNPQHSNLHHSSSNNASLNTSSTPITHHPSPIPQPSNYYHSSPNTSSSNTQHTINTQHSTPNTRYAIIMGNEVKGVKQSVVDMSDGCLEIPQFGTKHSLNVSVTTGIVIWEFARQLLLK
;
A
#
# COMPACT_ATOMS: atom_id res chain seq x y z
N MET A 1 4.92 31.43 -24.71
CA MET A 1 4.83 30.87 -23.34
C MET A 1 6.06 31.30 -22.55
N ARG A 2 5.91 31.68 -21.26
CA ARG A 2 6.99 32.07 -20.35
C ARG A 2 7.23 30.94 -19.34
N LYS A 3 8.49 30.64 -19.01
CA LYS A 3 8.82 29.71 -17.91
C LYS A 3 8.46 30.34 -16.57
N LEU A 4 7.86 29.56 -15.69
CA LEU A 4 7.62 29.98 -14.29
C LEU A 4 8.96 30.04 -13.52
N ARG A 5 9.11 31.03 -12.66
CA ARG A 5 10.21 31.08 -11.69
C ARG A 5 9.88 30.15 -10.50
N THR A 6 10.88 29.65 -9.81
CA THR A 6 10.71 28.74 -8.68
C THR A 6 9.74 29.27 -7.62
N ILE A 7 9.81 30.55 -7.30
CA ILE A 7 8.93 31.22 -6.33
C ILE A 7 7.45 31.23 -6.77
N GLU A 8 7.18 31.13 -8.07
CA GLU A 8 5.82 31.12 -8.63
C GLU A 8 5.18 29.71 -8.61
N MET A 9 5.95 28.69 -8.25
CA MET A 9 5.50 27.29 -8.25
C MET A 9 4.86 26.88 -6.91
N ASN A 10 4.88 27.76 -5.89
CA ASN A 10 4.29 27.52 -4.56
C ASN A 10 4.68 26.15 -3.98
N ARG A 11 5.99 25.84 -3.98
CA ARG A 11 6.50 24.60 -3.39
C ARG A 11 6.41 24.67 -1.87
N LEU A 12 6.01 23.54 -1.27
CA LEU A 12 5.94 23.40 0.18
C LEU A 12 7.36 23.47 0.79
N SER A 13 7.47 24.02 2.01
CA SER A 13 8.63 23.79 2.86
C SER A 13 8.64 22.34 3.37
N VAL A 14 9.74 21.89 3.99
CA VAL A 14 9.82 20.54 4.58
C VAL A 14 8.77 20.37 5.68
N GLU A 15 8.57 21.40 6.51
CA GLU A 15 7.59 21.43 7.60
C GLU A 15 6.16 21.33 7.04
N GLU A 16 5.82 22.15 6.07
CA GLU A 16 4.52 22.11 5.39
C GLU A 16 4.30 20.77 4.70
N PHE A 17 5.35 20.18 4.11
CA PHE A 17 5.27 18.86 3.51
C PHE A 17 4.93 17.77 4.56
N LYS A 18 5.55 17.84 5.76
CA LYS A 18 5.29 16.88 6.85
C LYS A 18 3.83 16.91 7.32
N GLU A 19 3.22 18.09 7.34
CA GLU A 19 1.85 18.31 7.79
C GLU A 19 0.80 18.09 6.68
N ALA A 20 1.19 18.17 5.41
CA ALA A 20 0.28 18.02 4.29
C ALA A 20 -0.26 16.59 4.15
N ASP A 21 -1.49 16.48 3.62
CA ASP A 21 -2.06 15.19 3.22
C ASP A 21 -1.15 14.46 2.23
N LYS A 22 -0.92 13.18 2.47
CA LYS A 22 -0.07 12.34 1.65
C LYS A 22 -0.87 11.58 0.59
N LEU A 23 -0.22 11.29 -0.53
CA LEU A 23 -0.66 10.20 -1.40
C LEU A 23 -0.58 8.90 -0.57
N PRO A 24 -1.69 8.14 -0.40
CA PRO A 24 -1.71 6.93 0.43
C PRO A 24 -0.95 5.77 -0.27
N LEU A 25 0.31 6.00 -0.57
CA LEU A 25 1.21 5.11 -1.28
C LEU A 25 2.55 5.04 -0.56
N ILE A 26 3.04 3.82 -0.33
CA ILE A 26 4.38 3.54 0.20
C ILE A 26 5.20 2.91 -0.93
N VAL A 27 6.43 3.38 -1.12
CA VAL A 27 7.37 2.78 -2.07
C VAL A 27 8.36 1.90 -1.31
N VAL A 28 8.47 0.64 -1.69
CA VAL A 28 9.41 -0.32 -1.10
C VAL A 28 10.52 -0.61 -2.12
N LEU A 29 11.77 -0.47 -1.72
CA LEU A 29 12.95 -0.75 -2.54
C LEU A 29 13.59 -2.06 -2.09
N ASP A 30 13.40 -3.14 -2.87
CA ASP A 30 13.91 -4.50 -2.60
C ASP A 30 15.32 -4.67 -3.18
N ASP A 31 16.35 -4.58 -2.35
CA ASP A 31 17.75 -4.73 -2.73
C ASP A 31 18.20 -3.81 -3.88
N VAL A 32 17.72 -2.58 -3.94
CA VAL A 32 18.13 -1.60 -4.95
C VAL A 32 19.55 -1.13 -4.69
N ARG A 33 20.45 -1.34 -5.67
CA ARG A 33 21.88 -1.15 -5.52
C ARG A 33 22.37 0.26 -5.81
N SER A 34 21.72 0.94 -6.75
CA SER A 34 22.16 2.24 -7.23
C SER A 34 21.70 3.35 -6.28
N LEU A 35 22.65 4.00 -5.63
CA LEU A 35 22.43 5.17 -4.78
C LEU A 35 21.70 6.29 -5.53
N HIS A 36 22.04 6.49 -6.81
CA HIS A 36 21.40 7.47 -7.67
C HIS A 36 19.92 7.11 -7.94
N ASN A 37 19.59 5.83 -8.09
CA ASN A 37 18.20 5.40 -8.24
C ASN A 37 17.44 5.65 -6.94
N VAL A 38 18.03 5.32 -5.77
CA VAL A 38 17.42 5.60 -4.46
C VAL A 38 17.10 7.08 -4.31
N GLY A 39 18.08 7.96 -4.59
CA GLY A 39 17.85 9.40 -4.52
C GLY A 39 16.78 9.90 -5.50
N SER A 40 16.77 9.36 -6.74
CA SER A 40 15.75 9.71 -7.73
C SER A 40 14.35 9.26 -7.32
N VAL A 41 14.25 8.14 -6.59
CA VAL A 41 12.97 7.69 -5.99
C VAL A 41 12.51 8.67 -4.92
N PHE A 42 13.38 9.09 -4.00
CA PHE A 42 13.04 10.11 -3.00
C PHE A 42 12.54 11.41 -3.65
N ARG A 43 13.21 11.87 -4.71
CA ARG A 43 12.78 13.07 -5.45
C ARG A 43 11.41 12.91 -6.09
N SER A 44 11.10 11.73 -6.64
CA SER A 44 9.78 11.43 -7.20
C SER A 44 8.72 11.31 -6.11
N ALA A 45 9.07 10.67 -4.99
CA ALA A 45 8.21 10.53 -3.83
C ALA A 45 7.84 11.89 -3.21
N ASP A 46 8.80 12.81 -3.09
CA ASP A 46 8.57 14.20 -2.68
C ASP A 46 7.61 14.92 -3.61
N ALA A 47 7.85 14.85 -4.92
CA ALA A 47 7.05 15.55 -5.93
C ALA A 47 5.55 15.19 -5.88
N PHE A 48 5.20 13.98 -5.47
CA PHE A 48 3.82 13.48 -5.38
C PHE A 48 3.33 13.26 -3.95
N ARG A 49 4.06 13.75 -2.95
CA ARG A 49 3.73 13.60 -1.53
C ARG A 49 3.44 12.14 -1.13
N VAL A 50 4.27 11.21 -1.62
CA VAL A 50 4.21 9.80 -1.23
C VAL A 50 4.34 9.67 0.29
N GLU A 51 3.59 8.77 0.90
CA GLU A 51 3.53 8.63 2.36
C GLU A 51 4.88 8.25 2.97
N ALA A 52 5.57 7.26 2.40
CA ALA A 52 6.88 6.83 2.88
C ALA A 52 7.67 6.05 1.82
N VAL A 53 8.98 5.93 2.02
CA VAL A 53 9.88 5.02 1.28
C VAL A 53 10.45 3.99 2.26
N TYR A 54 10.27 2.70 1.99
CA TYR A 54 10.86 1.60 2.75
C TYR A 54 12.09 1.07 2.00
N LEU A 55 13.22 1.05 2.68
CA LEU A 55 14.52 0.67 2.15
C LEU A 55 14.88 -0.70 2.70
N CYS A 56 15.03 -1.72 1.84
CA CYS A 56 15.16 -3.11 2.27
C CYS A 56 16.47 -3.73 1.82
N GLY A 57 17.02 -4.60 2.67
CA GLY A 57 18.21 -5.38 2.37
C GLY A 57 19.45 -4.51 2.11
N ILE A 58 20.06 -4.66 0.93
CA ILE A 58 21.27 -3.90 0.57
C ILE A 58 21.00 -2.47 0.10
N THR A 59 19.73 -2.04 0.06
CA THR A 59 19.37 -0.67 -0.31
C THR A 59 19.93 0.31 0.70
N ALA A 60 20.76 1.24 0.23
CA ALA A 60 21.38 2.24 1.09
C ALA A 60 20.37 3.23 1.65
N THR A 61 20.68 3.77 2.84
CA THR A 61 19.82 4.69 3.58
C THR A 61 20.42 6.10 3.63
N PRO A 62 19.59 7.16 3.75
CA PRO A 62 20.07 8.46 4.19
C PRO A 62 20.64 8.42 5.64
N PRO A 63 21.57 9.34 6.02
CA PRO A 63 22.18 10.34 5.14
C PRO A 63 23.29 9.73 4.28
N ASN A 64 23.27 10.02 2.99
CA ASN A 64 24.27 9.55 2.05
C ASN A 64 24.48 10.59 0.93
N ALA A 65 25.72 11.02 0.70
CA ALA A 65 26.03 12.09 -0.25
C ALA A 65 25.64 11.73 -1.71
N GLU A 66 25.75 10.46 -2.12
CA GLU A 66 25.38 10.03 -3.47
C GLU A 66 23.84 9.96 -3.65
N ILE A 67 23.09 9.61 -2.59
CA ILE A 67 21.63 9.71 -2.57
C ILE A 67 21.23 11.17 -2.69
N HIS A 68 21.82 12.05 -1.90
CA HIS A 68 21.52 13.48 -1.86
C HIS A 68 21.67 14.16 -3.24
N LYS A 69 22.69 13.77 -4.03
CA LYS A 69 22.92 14.33 -5.37
C LYS A 69 21.71 14.24 -6.32
N THR A 70 20.89 13.22 -6.17
CA THR A 70 19.71 13.00 -7.02
C THR A 70 18.39 13.23 -6.31
N ALA A 71 18.36 13.06 -5.00
CA ALA A 71 17.18 13.34 -4.17
C ALA A 71 16.91 14.84 -4.00
N LEU A 72 17.98 15.66 -3.98
CA LEU A 72 17.90 17.14 -3.87
C LEU A 72 17.06 17.62 -2.67
N GLY A 73 17.18 16.94 -1.52
CA GLY A 73 16.43 17.22 -0.30
C GLY A 73 15.12 16.44 -0.15
N GLY A 74 14.71 15.66 -1.15
CA GLY A 74 13.51 14.82 -1.04
C GLY A 74 13.60 13.78 0.08
N GLU A 75 14.81 13.34 0.42
CA GLU A 75 15.09 12.44 1.54
C GLU A 75 14.87 13.07 2.93
N ASP A 76 14.81 14.40 3.01
CA ASP A 76 14.51 15.15 4.24
C ASP A 76 12.98 15.34 4.40
N SER A 77 12.27 15.45 3.28
CA SER A 77 10.82 15.67 3.25
C SER A 77 10.06 14.37 3.45
N VAL A 78 10.40 13.32 2.68
CA VAL A 78 9.68 12.04 2.66
C VAL A 78 10.11 11.17 3.83
N ASP A 79 9.14 10.62 4.57
CA ASP A 79 9.42 9.67 5.63
C ASP A 79 9.99 8.37 5.05
N TRP A 80 10.95 7.77 5.76
CA TRP A 80 11.52 6.51 5.34
C TRP A 80 11.83 5.59 6.52
N ARG A 81 11.91 4.29 6.22
CA ARG A 81 12.28 3.25 7.18
C ARG A 81 13.18 2.22 6.51
N TYR A 82 14.06 1.61 7.31
CA TYR A 82 14.90 0.49 6.87
C TYR A 82 14.38 -0.83 7.42
N PHE A 83 14.45 -1.88 6.60
CA PHE A 83 14.19 -3.26 6.97
C PHE A 83 15.34 -4.14 6.47
N GLU A 84 15.78 -5.07 7.31
CA GLU A 84 16.83 -6.01 6.93
C GLU A 84 16.37 -6.95 5.80
N ARG A 85 15.09 -7.31 5.81
CA ARG A 85 14.44 -8.15 4.80
C ARG A 85 13.18 -7.47 4.26
N THR A 86 12.96 -7.63 2.95
CA THR A 86 11.77 -7.08 2.30
C THR A 86 10.51 -7.78 2.77
N GLU A 87 10.60 -9.06 3.08
CA GLU A 87 9.49 -9.85 3.63
C GLU A 87 8.96 -9.24 4.94
N ASP A 88 9.86 -8.77 5.83
CA ASP A 88 9.46 -8.15 7.11
C ASP A 88 8.70 -6.82 6.87
N ALA A 89 9.10 -6.07 5.84
CA ALA A 89 8.38 -4.87 5.42
C ALA A 89 6.98 -5.20 4.89
N VAL A 90 6.83 -6.27 4.09
CA VAL A 90 5.55 -6.73 3.57
C VAL A 90 4.63 -7.18 4.70
N GLU A 91 5.13 -7.97 5.65
CA GLU A 91 4.36 -8.39 6.83
C GLU A 91 3.86 -7.19 7.65
N GLU A 92 4.71 -6.17 7.82
CA GLU A 92 4.30 -4.95 8.52
C GLU A 92 3.20 -4.20 7.75
N LEU A 93 3.34 -4.10 6.43
CA LEU A 93 2.35 -3.44 5.57
C LEU A 93 0.99 -4.16 5.64
N HIS A 94 0.97 -5.49 5.55
CA HIS A 94 -0.24 -6.29 5.71
C HIS A 94 -0.89 -6.10 7.08
N ARG A 95 -0.11 -6.10 8.17
CA ARG A 95 -0.63 -5.82 9.52
C ARG A 95 -1.28 -4.44 9.65
N LYS A 96 -0.86 -3.49 8.81
CA LYS A 96 -1.43 -2.12 8.73
C LYS A 96 -2.59 -2.01 7.75
N GLY A 97 -3.02 -3.11 7.13
CA GLY A 97 -4.10 -3.14 6.14
C GLY A 97 -3.74 -2.45 4.82
N VAL A 98 -2.45 -2.41 4.47
CA VAL A 98 -1.96 -1.85 3.21
C VAL A 98 -2.01 -2.93 2.14
N PHE A 99 -2.55 -2.61 0.96
CA PHE A 99 -2.55 -3.50 -0.19
C PHE A 99 -1.20 -3.39 -0.92
N VAL A 100 -0.51 -4.52 -1.09
CA VAL A 100 0.87 -4.56 -1.57
C VAL A 100 0.93 -5.08 -3.01
N TYR A 101 1.49 -4.28 -3.91
CA TYR A 101 1.81 -4.67 -5.27
C TYR A 101 3.31 -4.87 -5.47
N SER A 102 3.74 -5.99 -6.06
CA SER A 102 5.06 -6.08 -6.70
C SER A 102 4.98 -5.50 -8.11
N VAL A 103 5.96 -4.65 -8.47
CA VAL A 103 6.08 -4.12 -9.84
C VAL A 103 7.04 -5.01 -10.61
N GLU A 104 6.47 -6.03 -11.27
CA GLU A 104 7.24 -7.09 -11.93
C GLU A 104 6.43 -7.72 -13.09
N GLN A 105 7.13 -8.29 -14.06
CA GLN A 105 6.53 -9.02 -15.18
C GLN A 105 6.31 -10.48 -14.76
N VAL A 106 5.11 -10.80 -14.31
CA VAL A 106 4.73 -12.17 -13.90
C VAL A 106 3.48 -12.62 -14.63
N GLU A 107 3.27 -13.92 -14.69
CA GLU A 107 2.02 -14.49 -15.23
C GLU A 107 0.83 -13.99 -14.41
N GLY A 108 -0.19 -13.45 -15.09
CA GLY A 108 -1.37 -12.89 -14.43
C GLY A 108 -1.20 -11.48 -13.84
N SER A 109 -0.10 -10.79 -14.13
CA SER A 109 0.07 -9.39 -13.71
C SER A 109 -1.00 -8.46 -14.31
N THR A 110 -1.41 -7.47 -13.52
CA THR A 110 -2.29 -6.39 -13.99
C THR A 110 -1.46 -5.36 -14.76
N LYS A 111 -1.90 -4.98 -15.95
CA LYS A 111 -1.27 -3.90 -16.69
C LYS A 111 -1.51 -2.56 -15.97
N LEU A 112 -0.49 -1.73 -15.89
CA LEU A 112 -0.57 -0.48 -15.13
C LEU A 112 -1.74 0.43 -15.56
N GLN A 113 -2.05 0.48 -16.86
CA GLN A 113 -3.20 1.26 -17.36
C GLN A 113 -4.56 0.68 -16.96
N GLU A 114 -4.63 -0.57 -16.50
CA GLU A 114 -5.84 -1.25 -16.02
C GLU A 114 -5.99 -1.15 -14.50
N LEU A 115 -4.98 -0.57 -13.82
CA LEU A 115 -5.00 -0.36 -12.38
C LEU A 115 -6.22 0.46 -11.97
N ASN A 116 -7.01 -0.09 -11.05
CA ASN A 116 -8.12 0.61 -10.41
C ASN A 116 -8.02 0.48 -8.88
N PRO A 117 -7.35 1.41 -8.19
CA PRO A 117 -7.13 1.34 -6.76
C PRO A 117 -8.42 1.27 -5.92
N GLN A 118 -9.53 1.74 -6.45
CA GLN A 118 -10.81 1.77 -5.72
C GLN A 118 -11.51 0.41 -5.64
N HIS A 119 -11.18 -0.51 -6.54
CA HIS A 119 -11.77 -1.85 -6.62
C HIS A 119 -10.89 -2.97 -6.07
N SER A 120 -9.66 -2.69 -5.68
CA SER A 120 -8.72 -3.70 -5.18
C SER A 120 -9.19 -4.44 -3.91
N ASN A 121 -10.14 -3.86 -3.17
CA ASN A 121 -10.69 -4.47 -1.94
C ASN A 121 -11.71 -5.60 -2.17
N LEU A 122 -12.17 -5.84 -3.40
CA LEU A 122 -13.22 -6.84 -3.67
C LEU A 122 -12.67 -8.27 -3.78
N HIS A 123 -11.38 -8.44 -3.98
CA HIS A 123 -10.78 -9.77 -4.17
C HIS A 123 -10.33 -10.47 -2.87
N HIS A 124 -10.13 -9.73 -1.78
CA HIS A 124 -9.71 -10.32 -0.50
C HIS A 124 -10.83 -11.05 0.26
N SER A 125 -12.11 -10.81 -0.05
CA SER A 125 -13.23 -11.47 0.62
C SER A 125 -13.66 -12.79 -0.01
N SER A 126 -13.09 -13.18 -1.16
CA SER A 126 -13.55 -14.38 -1.91
C SER A 126 -12.64 -15.61 -1.83
N SER A 127 -11.42 -15.50 -1.29
CA SER A 127 -10.47 -16.61 -1.25
C SER A 127 -10.46 -17.42 0.05
N ASN A 128 -11.27 -17.06 1.05
CA ASN A 128 -11.35 -17.82 2.31
C ASN A 128 -12.51 -18.82 2.41
N ASN A 129 -13.22 -19.09 1.28
CA ASN A 129 -14.32 -20.06 1.26
C ASN A 129 -14.16 -21.07 0.10
N ALA A 130 -13.06 -21.82 0.09
CA ALA A 130 -13.01 -23.04 -0.74
C ALA A 130 -12.16 -24.10 -0.03
N SER A 131 -12.84 -25.23 0.26
CA SER A 131 -12.31 -26.57 0.53
C SER A 131 -12.15 -26.97 2.00
N LEU A 132 -13.27 -27.38 2.60
CA LEU A 132 -13.30 -28.56 3.47
C LEU A 132 -14.55 -29.38 3.14
N ASN A 133 -14.44 -30.19 2.11
CA ASN A 133 -15.31 -31.33 1.90
C ASN A 133 -14.42 -32.55 1.70
N THR A 134 -14.15 -33.28 2.77
CA THR A 134 -13.86 -34.73 2.70
C THR A 134 -14.73 -35.42 3.74
N SER A 135 -15.57 -36.28 3.19
CA SER A 135 -16.45 -37.25 3.83
C SER A 135 -15.69 -38.26 4.67
N SER A 136 -16.11 -38.51 5.91
CA SER A 136 -16.18 -39.87 6.47
C SER A 136 -17.08 -39.92 7.69
N THR A 137 -18.00 -40.83 7.71
CA THR A 137 -19.08 -41.18 8.62
C THR A 137 -18.60 -41.83 9.95
N PRO A 138 -19.50 -42.26 10.88
CA PRO A 138 -19.48 -41.77 12.26
C PRO A 138 -19.14 -42.91 13.26
N ILE A 139 -18.74 -42.53 14.47
CA ILE A 139 -18.85 -43.43 15.64
C ILE A 139 -19.46 -42.68 16.81
N THR A 140 -20.56 -43.24 17.26
CA THR A 140 -21.38 -42.90 18.42
C THR A 140 -20.69 -43.14 19.77
N HIS A 141 -20.90 -42.27 20.73
CA HIS A 141 -21.16 -42.62 22.14
C HIS A 141 -21.71 -41.40 22.90
N HIS A 142 -22.94 -41.55 23.41
CA HIS A 142 -23.57 -40.81 24.54
C HIS A 142 -23.11 -41.43 25.88
N PRO A 143 -23.33 -40.85 27.08
CA PRO A 143 -24.49 -40.03 27.50
C PRO A 143 -24.24 -38.84 28.46
N SER A 144 -25.18 -38.00 28.51
CA SER A 144 -25.83 -37.00 29.42
C SER A 144 -25.59 -37.08 30.95
N PRO A 145 -26.22 -36.25 31.84
CA PRO A 145 -26.76 -34.87 31.69
C PRO A 145 -26.61 -33.96 32.99
N ILE A 146 -26.83 -32.62 32.80
CA ILE A 146 -27.58 -31.65 33.66
C ILE A 146 -27.11 -31.41 35.13
N PRO A 147 -27.24 -30.22 35.81
CA PRO A 147 -28.40 -29.29 35.76
C PRO A 147 -28.11 -27.78 35.80
N GLN A 148 -29.15 -27.00 35.49
CA GLN A 148 -29.37 -25.61 35.90
C GLN A 148 -29.89 -25.51 37.34
N PRO A 149 -29.90 -24.35 38.03
CA PRO A 149 -31.05 -23.45 38.04
C PRO A 149 -30.65 -21.93 38.17
N SER A 150 -31.42 -20.97 38.02
CA SER A 150 -32.78 -20.45 38.10
C SER A 150 -32.76 -18.95 38.37
N ASN A 151 -33.53 -18.22 37.58
CA ASN A 151 -34.35 -17.03 37.87
C ASN A 151 -33.98 -16.04 38.98
N TYR A 152 -34.07 -14.73 38.64
CA TYR A 152 -35.07 -13.83 39.26
C TYR A 152 -35.30 -12.54 38.47
N TYR A 153 -36.57 -12.14 38.49
CA TYR A 153 -37.30 -11.01 37.90
C TYR A 153 -36.90 -9.64 38.45
N HIS A 154 -37.06 -8.54 37.66
CA HIS A 154 -38.04 -7.48 37.88
C HIS A 154 -37.86 -6.31 36.86
N SER A 155 -38.84 -6.11 36.07
CA SER A 155 -39.84 -5.00 35.93
C SER A 155 -39.37 -3.63 35.49
N SER A 156 -39.94 -3.25 34.34
CA SER A 156 -40.00 -1.90 33.72
C SER A 156 -40.80 -0.92 34.57
N PRO A 157 -40.78 0.41 34.29
CA PRO A 157 -41.80 0.92 33.38
C PRO A 157 -41.37 2.06 32.39
N ASN A 158 -42.20 2.20 31.39
CA ASN A 158 -42.35 3.20 30.37
C ASN A 158 -42.20 4.65 30.82
N THR A 159 -41.61 5.49 29.91
CA THR A 159 -42.23 6.79 29.54
C THR A 159 -41.82 7.18 28.11
N SER A 160 -42.85 7.55 27.38
CA SER A 160 -42.89 8.08 26.02
C SER A 160 -42.28 9.48 25.92
N SER A 161 -41.59 9.85 24.83
CA SER A 161 -41.97 10.97 23.97
C SER A 161 -40.93 11.40 22.96
N SER A 162 -41.41 11.66 21.78
CA SER A 162 -41.00 12.57 20.72
C SER A 162 -39.94 12.16 19.73
N ASN A 163 -40.44 11.78 18.58
CA ASN A 163 -39.81 11.80 17.27
C ASN A 163 -39.07 13.12 16.99
N THR A 164 -37.78 13.00 16.73
CA THR A 164 -37.07 13.88 15.81
C THR A 164 -36.18 13.01 14.96
N GLN A 165 -36.61 12.75 13.73
CA GLN A 165 -35.79 12.10 12.71
C GLN A 165 -34.68 13.06 12.35
N HIS A 166 -33.55 12.91 12.99
CA HIS A 166 -32.26 13.32 12.43
C HIS A 166 -31.81 12.22 11.47
N THR A 167 -32.05 12.48 10.19
CA THR A 167 -31.41 11.74 9.11
C THR A 167 -29.91 12.00 9.23
N ILE A 168 -29.21 11.11 9.95
CA ILE A 168 -27.77 11.06 9.92
C ILE A 168 -27.43 10.54 8.54
N ASN A 169 -27.06 11.45 7.67
CA ASN A 169 -26.46 11.15 6.37
C ASN A 169 -25.06 10.58 6.66
N THR A 170 -24.98 9.30 7.06
CA THR A 170 -23.74 8.56 7.10
C THR A 170 -23.28 8.36 5.65
N GLN A 171 -22.56 9.36 5.13
CA GLN A 171 -21.66 9.10 4.04
C GLN A 171 -20.71 8.01 4.56
N HIS A 172 -20.90 6.78 4.08
CA HIS A 172 -19.90 5.74 4.20
C HIS A 172 -18.66 6.24 3.46
N SER A 173 -17.76 6.88 4.21
CA SER A 173 -16.38 7.04 3.76
C SER A 173 -15.85 5.61 3.64
N THR A 174 -15.70 5.13 2.41
CA THR A 174 -14.90 3.94 2.13
C THR A 174 -13.56 4.13 2.86
N PRO A 175 -13.09 3.16 3.66
CA PRO A 175 -11.81 3.29 4.31
C PRO A 175 -10.77 3.66 3.25
N ASN A 176 -9.99 4.70 3.52
CA ASN A 176 -8.99 5.22 2.57
C ASN A 176 -7.94 4.13 2.40
N THR A 177 -8.08 3.30 1.38
CA THR A 177 -7.19 2.15 1.15
C THR A 177 -5.79 2.68 0.88
N ARG A 178 -4.84 2.20 1.66
CA ARG A 178 -3.42 2.49 1.49
C ARG A 178 -2.79 1.42 0.61
N TYR A 179 -1.82 1.83 -0.19
CA TYR A 179 -1.13 0.95 -1.13
C TYR A 179 0.37 0.96 -0.88
N ALA A 180 1.03 -0.13 -1.24
CA ALA A 180 2.47 -0.18 -1.37
C ALA A 180 2.85 -0.74 -2.74
N ILE A 181 3.96 -0.24 -3.30
CA ILE A 181 4.57 -0.75 -4.52
C ILE A 181 6.00 -1.20 -4.21
N ILE A 182 6.34 -2.41 -4.59
CA ILE A 182 7.68 -2.97 -4.40
C ILE A 182 8.44 -2.91 -5.72
N MET A 183 9.59 -2.24 -5.66
CA MET A 183 10.51 -2.07 -6.78
C MET A 183 11.73 -2.96 -6.54
N GLY A 184 12.01 -3.86 -7.46
CA GLY A 184 13.06 -4.84 -7.32
C GLY A 184 14.46 -4.36 -7.69
N ASN A 185 15.42 -5.22 -7.43
CA ASN A 185 16.82 -5.07 -7.81
C ASN A 185 16.98 -4.87 -9.32
N GLU A 186 17.94 -4.03 -9.74
CA GLU A 186 18.13 -3.66 -11.15
C GLU A 186 18.49 -4.83 -12.07
N VAL A 187 18.96 -5.94 -11.52
CA VAL A 187 19.38 -7.13 -12.29
C VAL A 187 18.43 -8.31 -12.10
N LYS A 188 17.95 -8.52 -10.87
CA LYS A 188 17.18 -9.70 -10.49
C LYS A 188 15.66 -9.45 -10.41
N GLY A 189 15.24 -8.19 -10.48
CA GLY A 189 13.86 -7.81 -10.22
C GLY A 189 13.46 -7.99 -8.75
N VAL A 190 12.16 -8.12 -8.48
CA VAL A 190 11.62 -8.43 -7.15
C VAL A 190 11.85 -9.91 -6.83
N LYS A 191 12.28 -10.21 -5.60
CA LYS A 191 12.49 -11.60 -5.15
C LYS A 191 11.19 -12.41 -5.26
N GLN A 192 11.27 -13.67 -5.69
CA GLN A 192 10.09 -14.52 -5.81
C GLN A 192 9.32 -14.65 -4.49
N SER A 193 10.01 -14.80 -3.35
CA SER A 193 9.38 -14.85 -2.03
C SER A 193 8.54 -13.60 -1.72
N VAL A 194 8.97 -12.43 -2.19
CA VAL A 194 8.28 -11.15 -2.03
C VAL A 194 7.08 -11.04 -2.99
N VAL A 195 7.25 -11.51 -4.23
CA VAL A 195 6.16 -11.63 -5.22
C VAL A 195 5.04 -12.53 -4.67
N ASP A 196 5.40 -13.68 -4.09
CA ASP A 196 4.46 -14.66 -3.53
C ASP A 196 3.68 -14.12 -2.32
N MET A 197 4.26 -13.14 -1.60
CA MET A 197 3.60 -12.46 -0.48
C MET A 197 2.75 -11.26 -0.91
N SER A 198 2.91 -10.76 -2.13
CA SER A 198 2.19 -9.57 -2.61
C SER A 198 0.73 -9.88 -2.91
N ASP A 199 -0.15 -8.91 -2.69
CA ASP A 199 -1.58 -9.02 -2.99
C ASP A 199 -1.87 -8.97 -4.49
N GLY A 200 -0.92 -8.45 -5.28
CA GLY A 200 -0.98 -8.40 -6.73
C GLY A 200 0.34 -7.99 -7.37
N CYS A 201 0.40 -8.09 -8.69
CA CYS A 201 1.54 -7.63 -9.46
C CYS A 201 1.10 -6.62 -10.51
N LEU A 202 1.89 -5.57 -10.68
CA LEU A 202 1.70 -4.54 -11.70
C LEU A 202 2.80 -4.64 -12.74
N GLU A 203 2.43 -4.52 -13.98
CA GLU A 203 3.38 -4.53 -15.11
C GLU A 203 3.18 -3.30 -15.99
N ILE A 204 4.28 -2.66 -16.37
CA ILE A 204 4.29 -1.61 -17.39
C ILE A 204 4.54 -2.28 -18.75
N PRO A 205 3.60 -2.21 -19.72
CA PRO A 205 3.82 -2.75 -21.05
C PRO A 205 5.02 -2.09 -21.72
N GLN A 206 5.92 -2.90 -22.26
CA GLN A 206 7.14 -2.46 -22.94
C GLN A 206 7.14 -2.93 -24.40
N PHE A 207 7.50 -2.05 -25.33
CA PHE A 207 7.47 -2.31 -26.77
C PHE A 207 8.85 -2.20 -27.43
N GLY A 208 9.88 -2.06 -26.62
CA GLY A 208 11.27 -1.92 -27.06
C GLY A 208 12.04 -3.24 -27.10
N THR A 209 13.34 -3.14 -27.27
CA THR A 209 14.26 -4.29 -27.33
C THR A 209 14.85 -4.69 -25.98
N LYS A 210 14.65 -3.88 -24.94
CA LYS A 210 15.15 -4.14 -23.58
C LYS A 210 14.08 -4.83 -22.75
N HIS A 211 14.52 -5.67 -21.80
CA HIS A 211 13.63 -6.47 -20.97
C HIS A 211 13.13 -5.73 -19.71
N SER A 212 13.73 -4.56 -19.40
CA SER A 212 13.37 -3.79 -18.20
C SER A 212 13.63 -2.29 -18.40
N LEU A 213 12.88 -1.50 -17.64
CA LEU A 213 13.12 -0.07 -17.46
C LEU A 213 14.08 0.16 -16.27
N ASN A 214 14.70 1.34 -16.21
CA ASN A 214 15.40 1.76 -15.01
C ASN A 214 14.43 1.84 -13.82
N VAL A 215 14.83 1.35 -12.65
CA VAL A 215 13.97 1.24 -11.46
C VAL A 215 13.41 2.58 -11.01
N SER A 216 14.19 3.67 -11.04
CA SER A 216 13.69 4.99 -10.64
C SER A 216 12.71 5.58 -11.66
N VAL A 217 12.89 5.28 -12.95
CA VAL A 217 11.94 5.66 -14.01
C VAL A 217 10.64 4.89 -13.83
N THR A 218 10.72 3.57 -13.64
CA THR A 218 9.56 2.71 -13.35
C THR A 218 8.79 3.23 -12.15
N THR A 219 9.51 3.53 -11.05
CA THR A 219 8.90 4.08 -9.82
C THR A 219 8.14 5.38 -10.12
N GLY A 220 8.74 6.30 -10.87
CA GLY A 220 8.09 7.56 -11.23
C GLY A 220 6.81 7.37 -12.05
N ILE A 221 6.82 6.43 -13.01
CA ILE A 221 5.63 6.09 -13.83
C ILE A 221 4.51 5.53 -12.95
N VAL A 222 4.83 4.60 -12.04
CA VAL A 222 3.83 3.98 -11.16
C VAL A 222 3.30 4.98 -10.14
N ILE A 223 4.16 5.78 -9.50
CA ILE A 223 3.74 6.87 -8.59
C ILE A 223 2.77 7.83 -9.32
N TRP A 224 3.10 8.23 -10.55
CA TRP A 224 2.23 9.10 -11.35
C TRP A 224 0.86 8.49 -11.56
N GLU A 225 0.78 7.20 -11.87
CA GLU A 225 -0.51 6.54 -12.10
C GLU A 225 -1.36 6.51 -10.83
N PHE A 226 -0.79 6.19 -9.67
CA PHE A 226 -1.49 6.28 -8.39
C PHE A 226 -1.92 7.73 -8.07
N ALA A 227 -1.03 8.71 -8.26
CA ALA A 227 -1.35 10.11 -8.03
C ALA A 227 -2.47 10.61 -8.95
N ARG A 228 -2.44 10.23 -10.23
CA ARG A 228 -3.48 10.57 -11.21
C ARG A 228 -4.85 10.05 -10.77
N GLN A 229 -4.90 8.85 -10.21
CA GLN A 229 -6.16 8.21 -9.81
C GLN A 229 -6.64 8.65 -8.42
N LEU A 230 -5.75 8.98 -7.51
CA LEU A 230 -6.09 9.23 -6.11
C LEU A 230 -6.08 10.71 -5.73
N LEU A 231 -5.24 11.54 -6.38
CA LEU A 231 -5.11 12.97 -6.05
C LEU A 231 -5.71 13.91 -7.11
N LEU A 232 -5.72 13.51 -8.39
CA LEU A 232 -6.06 14.41 -9.51
C LEU A 232 -7.47 14.13 -10.07
N LYS A 233 -8.42 13.81 -9.20
CA LYS A 233 -9.83 13.60 -9.57
C LYS A 233 -10.56 14.90 -9.84
#